data_6ace74adb41b1df6a62396dcffac7d05
#
_entry.id   6ace74adb41b1df6a62396dcffac7d05
#
_cell.length_a   1.000
_cell.length_b   1.000
_cell.length_c   1.000
_cell.angle_alpha   90.00
_cell.angle_beta   90.00
_cell.angle_gamma   90.00
#
_symmetry.space_group_name_H-M   'P 1'
#
loop_
_entity.id
_entity.type
_entity.pdbx_description
1 polymer ?
#
loop_
_entity_poly.entity_id
_entity_poly.type
_entity_poly.pdbx_seq_one_letter_code
_entity_poly.pdbx_strand_id
1 'polypeptide(L)'
;QKSTLQEVARTHEELAAIGLKNQYLVINGVLPKAEAEHDALAAAIWQREQEALANLPAGLSGLSTDTLLLQAVNMVGVAALKGLLDTRSEVLPYPSTNFQYTSENLSLSGLVNDIARSEHGLIMLMGKGGVGKTTMAAAIAVRLADMGFDVHLTTSDPAAHLSTTLNGSLKNLQVSRINPHDETERYRQHVLETKGRDLDEAGKRLLEEDLRSPCTEEIAVFQ
;
A
#
# COMPACT_ATOMS: atom_id res chain seq x y z
N GLN A 1 -0.81 10.80 -4.26
CA GLN A 1 -0.76 10.89 -2.78
C GLN A 1 0.65 11.27 -2.34
N LYS A 2 0.80 11.98 -1.20
CA LYS A 2 2.14 12.39 -0.70
C LYS A 2 3.09 11.21 -0.48
N SER A 3 2.59 10.12 0.08
CA SER A 3 3.38 8.91 0.31
C SER A 3 3.93 8.30 -0.98
N THR A 4 3.12 8.23 -2.04
CA THR A 4 3.55 7.74 -3.34
C THR A 4 4.67 8.60 -3.94
N LEU A 5 4.57 9.93 -3.83
CA LEU A 5 5.60 10.84 -4.33
C LEU A 5 6.91 10.73 -3.55
N GLN A 6 6.85 10.50 -2.23
CA GLN A 6 8.03 10.26 -1.41
C GLN A 6 8.72 8.95 -1.77
N GLU A 7 7.94 7.90 -2.03
CA GLU A 7 8.47 6.60 -2.45
C GLU A 7 9.16 6.68 -3.82
N VAL A 8 8.54 7.38 -4.77
CA VAL A 8 9.14 7.63 -6.10
C VAL A 8 10.42 8.46 -5.98
N ALA A 9 10.46 9.46 -5.09
CA ALA A 9 11.67 10.26 -4.86
C ALA A 9 12.82 9.40 -4.31
N ARG A 10 12.53 8.51 -3.35
CA ARG A 10 13.51 7.55 -2.83
C ARG A 10 14.02 6.62 -3.92
N THR A 11 13.12 6.04 -4.72
CA THR A 11 13.48 5.17 -5.83
C THR A 11 14.36 5.91 -6.86
N HIS A 12 14.04 7.18 -7.15
CA HIS A 12 14.87 8.02 -8.02
C HIS A 12 16.29 8.15 -7.51
N GLU A 13 16.46 8.44 -6.22
CA GLU A 13 17.76 8.58 -5.57
C GLU A 13 18.54 7.24 -5.58
N GLU A 14 17.91 6.14 -5.25
CA GLU A 14 18.50 4.79 -5.27
C GLU A 14 18.97 4.39 -6.69
N LEU A 15 18.15 4.64 -7.70
CA LEU A 15 18.52 4.39 -9.10
C LEU A 15 19.69 5.29 -9.56
N ALA A 16 19.69 6.54 -9.16
CA ALA A 16 20.79 7.46 -9.48
C ALA A 16 22.10 7.01 -8.82
N ALA A 17 22.04 6.49 -7.58
CA ALA A 17 23.21 6.00 -6.85
C ALA A 17 23.88 4.80 -7.52
N ILE A 18 23.12 3.94 -8.21
CA ILE A 18 23.66 2.82 -9.00
C ILE A 18 24.01 3.19 -10.45
N GLY A 19 23.98 4.50 -10.78
CA GLY A 19 24.43 5.03 -12.07
C GLY A 19 23.32 5.20 -13.13
N LEU A 20 22.06 4.90 -12.84
CA LEU A 20 20.93 5.10 -13.74
C LEU A 20 20.46 6.57 -13.66
N LYS A 21 21.17 7.47 -14.32
CA LYS A 21 20.93 8.92 -14.26
C LYS A 21 19.90 9.43 -15.27
N ASN A 22 19.67 8.71 -16.35
CA ASN A 22 18.67 9.08 -17.36
C ASN A 22 17.30 8.58 -16.94
N GLN A 23 16.58 9.40 -16.17
CA GLN A 23 15.29 9.06 -15.60
C GLN A 23 14.20 10.02 -16.07
N TYR A 24 13.00 9.53 -16.17
CA TYR A 24 11.83 10.22 -16.66
C TYR A 24 10.64 9.95 -15.72
N LEU A 25 9.86 10.98 -15.40
CA LEU A 25 8.71 10.86 -14.51
C LEU A 25 7.41 10.81 -15.33
N VAL A 26 6.58 9.80 -15.08
CA VAL A 26 5.22 9.74 -15.62
C VAL A 26 4.22 9.75 -14.46
N ILE A 27 3.35 10.74 -14.45
CA ILE A 27 2.26 10.85 -13.46
C ILE A 27 1.00 10.29 -14.11
N ASN A 28 0.61 9.08 -13.69
CA ASN A 28 -0.49 8.36 -14.29
C ASN A 28 -1.78 8.49 -13.47
N GLY A 29 -2.91 8.63 -14.15
CA GLY A 29 -4.25 8.58 -13.57
C GLY A 29 -4.64 9.87 -12.85
N VAL A 30 -4.22 11.04 -13.36
CA VAL A 30 -4.64 12.34 -12.82
C VAL A 30 -6.08 12.63 -13.21
N LEU A 31 -6.90 12.99 -12.21
CA LEU A 31 -8.32 13.27 -12.45
C LEU A 31 -8.50 14.49 -13.37
N PRO A 32 -9.29 14.37 -14.46
CA PRO A 32 -9.59 15.51 -15.31
C PRO A 32 -10.34 16.60 -14.54
N LYS A 33 -9.97 17.88 -14.74
CA LYS A 33 -10.62 19.00 -14.07
C LYS A 33 -12.12 19.06 -14.33
N ALA A 34 -12.55 18.74 -15.54
CA ALA A 34 -13.95 18.73 -15.92
C ALA A 34 -14.83 17.83 -15.02
N GLU A 35 -14.28 16.70 -14.57
CA GLU A 35 -14.99 15.78 -13.66
C GLU A 35 -15.16 16.41 -12.25
N ALA A 36 -14.25 17.25 -11.85
CA ALA A 36 -14.31 17.96 -10.56
C ALA A 36 -15.38 19.05 -10.50
N GLU A 37 -15.87 19.52 -11.65
CA GLU A 37 -16.87 20.61 -11.71
C GLU A 37 -18.30 20.11 -11.43
N HIS A 38 -18.53 18.81 -11.51
CA HIS A 38 -19.87 18.22 -11.46
C HIS A 38 -20.12 17.31 -10.25
N ASP A 39 -19.07 16.99 -9.48
CA ASP A 39 -19.17 16.08 -8.34
C ASP A 39 -18.28 16.54 -7.18
N ALA A 40 -18.84 16.63 -5.97
CA ALA A 40 -18.14 17.13 -4.79
C ALA A 40 -16.98 16.21 -4.37
N LEU A 41 -17.11 14.90 -4.54
CA LEU A 41 -16.06 13.94 -4.23
C LEU A 41 -14.92 14.06 -5.25
N ALA A 42 -15.26 14.16 -6.53
CA ALA A 42 -14.28 14.38 -7.59
C ALA A 42 -13.54 15.72 -7.39
N ALA A 43 -14.22 16.79 -6.98
CA ALA A 43 -13.61 18.07 -6.64
C ALA A 43 -12.60 17.94 -5.50
N ALA A 44 -12.95 17.23 -4.42
CA ALA A 44 -12.06 17.00 -3.28
C ALA A 44 -10.84 16.14 -3.67
N ILE A 45 -11.02 15.13 -4.52
CA ILE A 45 -9.93 14.30 -5.05
C ILE A 45 -8.99 15.16 -5.89
N TRP A 46 -9.53 15.91 -6.84
CA TRP A 46 -8.77 16.78 -7.73
C TRP A 46 -7.96 17.81 -6.95
N GLN A 47 -8.57 18.50 -5.98
CA GLN A 47 -7.87 19.48 -5.15
C GLN A 47 -6.68 18.84 -4.41
N ARG A 48 -6.90 17.69 -3.78
CA ARG A 48 -5.83 16.94 -3.07
C ARG A 48 -4.71 16.52 -4.03
N GLU A 49 -5.04 16.13 -5.26
CA GLU A 49 -4.04 15.81 -6.28
C GLU A 49 -3.23 17.04 -6.67
N GLN A 50 -3.89 18.19 -6.92
CA GLN A 50 -3.21 19.44 -7.27
C GLN A 50 -2.27 19.90 -6.14
N GLU A 51 -2.71 19.81 -4.88
CA GLU A 51 -1.87 20.11 -3.73
C GLU A 51 -0.63 19.20 -3.66
N ALA A 52 -0.79 17.91 -3.94
CA ALA A 52 0.31 16.96 -3.95
C ALA A 52 1.29 17.24 -5.11
N LEU A 53 0.80 17.55 -6.30
CA LEU A 53 1.59 17.88 -7.48
C LEU A 53 2.31 19.23 -7.36
N ALA A 54 1.68 20.22 -6.71
CA ALA A 54 2.32 21.52 -6.43
C ALA A 54 3.46 21.39 -5.41
N ASN A 55 3.48 20.32 -4.60
CA ASN A 55 4.49 20.06 -3.59
C ASN A 55 5.32 18.81 -3.91
N LEU A 56 5.79 18.69 -5.14
CA LEU A 56 6.68 17.60 -5.55
C LEU A 56 7.97 17.60 -4.69
N PRO A 57 8.46 16.45 -4.25
CA PRO A 57 9.78 16.34 -3.64
C PRO A 57 10.87 16.96 -4.52
N ALA A 58 11.82 17.66 -3.90
CA ALA A 58 12.87 18.39 -4.62
C ALA A 58 13.65 17.52 -5.62
N GLY A 59 13.89 16.25 -5.29
CA GLY A 59 14.56 15.29 -6.19
C GLY A 59 13.81 15.03 -7.49
N LEU A 60 12.49 15.18 -7.51
CA LEU A 60 11.67 14.92 -8.70
C LEU A 60 11.43 16.17 -9.56
N SER A 61 11.55 17.37 -8.99
CA SER A 61 11.20 18.61 -9.67
C SER A 61 12.04 18.95 -10.91
N GLY A 62 13.23 18.33 -11.03
CA GLY A 62 14.14 18.49 -12.18
C GLY A 62 13.95 17.46 -13.30
N LEU A 63 13.09 16.48 -13.11
CA LEU A 63 12.87 15.43 -14.10
C LEU A 63 11.93 15.88 -15.21
N SER A 64 12.22 15.43 -16.44
CA SER A 64 11.25 15.53 -17.53
C SER A 64 10.01 14.74 -17.14
N THR A 65 8.85 15.38 -17.19
CA THR A 65 7.62 14.83 -16.63
C THR A 65 6.48 14.89 -17.64
N ASP A 66 5.81 13.76 -17.83
CA ASP A 66 4.52 13.68 -18.52
C ASP A 66 3.39 13.30 -17.57
N THR A 67 2.18 13.70 -17.94
CA THR A 67 0.97 13.42 -17.17
C THR A 67 -0.06 12.72 -18.05
N LEU A 68 -0.58 11.59 -17.55
CA LEU A 68 -1.67 10.86 -18.17
C LEU A 68 -2.93 11.05 -17.35
N LEU A 69 -4.02 11.44 -18.00
CA LEU A 69 -5.32 11.59 -17.35
C LEU A 69 -5.94 10.24 -17.02
N LEU A 70 -6.69 10.20 -15.93
CA LEU A 70 -7.52 9.07 -15.56
C LEU A 70 -8.56 8.83 -16.66
N GLN A 71 -8.62 7.60 -17.15
CA GLN A 71 -9.57 7.19 -18.19
C GLN A 71 -10.79 6.53 -17.56
N ALA A 72 -11.97 6.79 -18.14
CA ALA A 72 -13.23 6.20 -17.68
C ALA A 72 -13.41 4.72 -18.10
N VAL A 73 -12.49 4.19 -18.90
CA VAL A 73 -12.56 2.82 -19.43
C VAL A 73 -11.32 2.02 -19.07
N ASN A 74 -11.47 0.69 -19.04
CA ASN A 74 -10.31 -0.17 -18.85
C ASN A 74 -9.42 -0.15 -20.09
N MET A 75 -8.12 0.10 -19.88
CA MET A 75 -7.11 0.16 -20.93
C MET A 75 -6.69 -1.26 -21.38
N VAL A 76 -7.63 -2.00 -21.97
CA VAL A 76 -7.44 -3.37 -22.44
C VAL A 76 -7.56 -3.44 -23.95
N GLY A 77 -6.61 -4.10 -24.58
CA GLY A 77 -6.53 -4.25 -26.03
C GLY A 77 -5.75 -3.14 -26.75
N VAL A 78 -5.28 -3.46 -27.95
CA VAL A 78 -4.37 -2.61 -28.73
C VAL A 78 -4.97 -1.23 -29.06
N ALA A 79 -6.28 -1.18 -29.34
CA ALA A 79 -6.95 0.08 -29.68
C ALA A 79 -6.98 1.05 -28.49
N ALA A 80 -7.34 0.56 -27.29
CA ALA A 80 -7.36 1.36 -26.07
C ALA A 80 -5.94 1.87 -25.71
N LEU A 81 -4.94 0.99 -25.78
CA LEU A 81 -3.55 1.34 -25.51
C LEU A 81 -2.99 2.36 -26.50
N LYS A 82 -3.35 2.30 -27.78
CA LYS A 82 -3.00 3.32 -28.75
C LYS A 82 -3.64 4.67 -28.40
N GLY A 83 -4.90 4.68 -27.99
CA GLY A 83 -5.61 5.87 -27.56
C GLY A 83 -5.01 6.55 -26.35
N LEU A 84 -4.36 5.80 -25.44
CA LEU A 84 -3.68 6.35 -24.28
C LEU A 84 -2.52 7.28 -24.63
N LEU A 85 -1.84 7.02 -25.75
CA LEU A 85 -0.68 7.79 -26.22
C LEU A 85 -1.08 8.90 -27.21
N ASP A 86 -2.34 8.97 -27.59
CA ASP A 86 -2.84 10.03 -28.45
C ASP A 86 -3.11 11.28 -27.61
N THR A 87 -2.32 12.33 -27.83
CA THR A 87 -2.42 13.62 -27.10
C THR A 87 -3.75 14.36 -27.32
N ARG A 88 -4.59 13.87 -28.21
CA ARG A 88 -5.95 14.35 -28.43
C ARG A 88 -7.00 13.60 -27.61
N SER A 89 -6.59 12.79 -26.65
CA SER A 89 -7.50 11.96 -25.87
C SER A 89 -8.53 12.83 -25.12
N GLU A 90 -9.62 13.11 -25.79
CA GLU A 90 -10.88 13.35 -25.12
C GLU A 90 -11.16 12.12 -24.26
N VAL A 91 -11.50 12.34 -22.98
CA VAL A 91 -11.92 11.27 -22.08
C VAL A 91 -13.00 10.45 -22.81
N LEU A 92 -12.75 9.19 -23.09
CA LEU A 92 -13.73 8.33 -23.75
C LEU A 92 -15.02 8.35 -22.93
N PRO A 93 -16.19 8.65 -23.56
CA PRO A 93 -17.43 8.78 -22.81
C PRO A 93 -17.73 7.48 -22.08
N TYR A 94 -17.96 7.60 -20.77
CA TYR A 94 -18.38 6.48 -19.92
C TYR A 94 -19.76 5.99 -20.41
N PRO A 95 -19.94 4.69 -20.69
CA PRO A 95 -21.27 4.17 -20.92
C PRO A 95 -22.10 4.42 -19.65
N SER A 96 -23.13 5.23 -19.75
CA SER A 96 -24.03 5.60 -18.65
C SER A 96 -24.78 4.35 -18.14
N THR A 97 -24.10 3.55 -17.36
CA THR A 97 -24.72 2.49 -16.58
C THR A 97 -25.13 3.09 -15.24
N ASN A 98 -26.40 3.23 -14.99
CA ASN A 98 -26.95 3.57 -13.68
C ASN A 98 -26.60 2.44 -12.72
N PHE A 99 -25.45 2.52 -12.05
CA PHE A 99 -25.16 1.68 -10.91
C PHE A 99 -26.04 2.14 -9.75
N GLN A 100 -27.13 1.45 -9.53
CA GLN A 100 -27.86 1.59 -8.27
C GLN A 100 -27.06 0.81 -7.22
N TYR A 101 -26.40 1.54 -6.34
CA TYR A 101 -25.87 0.96 -5.11
C TYR A 101 -27.07 0.60 -4.21
N THR A 102 -27.43 -0.68 -4.17
CA THR A 102 -28.34 -1.18 -3.15
C THR A 102 -27.57 -1.22 -1.83
N SER A 103 -28.00 -0.40 -0.87
CA SER A 103 -27.35 -0.19 0.43
C SER A 103 -27.57 -1.32 1.44
N GLU A 104 -27.71 -2.57 1.00
CA GLU A 104 -27.69 -3.74 1.89
C GLU A 104 -26.28 -4.09 2.40
N ASN A 105 -25.27 -3.32 2.00
CA ASN A 105 -23.91 -3.54 2.42
C ASN A 105 -23.75 -3.12 3.88
N LEU A 106 -23.36 -4.06 4.72
CA LEU A 106 -22.89 -3.84 6.09
C LEU A 106 -21.92 -2.65 6.10
N SER A 107 -22.23 -1.64 6.86
CA SER A 107 -21.31 -0.51 7.05
C SER A 107 -20.03 -1.01 7.73
N LEU A 108 -18.90 -0.35 7.49
CA LEU A 108 -17.65 -0.66 8.20
C LEU A 108 -17.85 -0.60 9.73
N SER A 109 -18.68 0.33 10.21
CA SER A 109 -19.05 0.41 11.62
C SER A 109 -19.79 -0.83 12.11
N GLY A 110 -20.68 -1.40 11.30
CA GLY A 110 -21.36 -2.67 11.62
C GLY A 110 -20.36 -3.82 11.73
N LEU A 111 -19.44 -3.94 10.77
CA LEU A 111 -18.38 -4.94 10.82
C LEU A 111 -17.52 -4.81 12.09
N VAL A 112 -17.09 -3.60 12.43
CA VAL A 112 -16.27 -3.39 13.65
C VAL A 112 -17.05 -3.74 14.91
N ASN A 113 -18.35 -3.42 15.00
CA ASN A 113 -19.17 -3.80 16.13
C ASN A 113 -19.33 -5.33 16.25
N ASP A 114 -19.42 -6.03 15.12
CA ASP A 114 -19.49 -7.50 15.13
C ASP A 114 -18.16 -8.13 15.59
N ILE A 115 -17.03 -7.61 15.11
CA ILE A 115 -15.68 -8.00 15.57
C ILE A 115 -15.52 -7.78 17.07
N ALA A 116 -15.97 -6.63 17.57
CA ALA A 116 -15.86 -6.24 18.98
C ALA A 116 -16.60 -7.19 19.95
N ARG A 117 -17.58 -7.97 19.46
CA ARG A 117 -18.27 -8.98 20.28
C ARG A 117 -17.39 -10.13 20.74
N SER A 118 -16.28 -10.35 20.06
CA SER A 118 -15.36 -11.46 20.34
C SER A 118 -14.33 -11.15 21.43
N GLU A 119 -14.35 -9.95 22.03
CA GLU A 119 -13.45 -9.44 23.08
C GLU A 119 -11.94 -9.51 22.75
N HIS A 120 -11.48 -10.50 22.03
CA HIS A 120 -10.09 -10.70 21.57
C HIS A 120 -10.03 -11.45 20.25
N GLY A 121 -8.97 -11.26 19.49
CA GLY A 121 -8.76 -11.97 18.22
C GLY A 121 -7.71 -11.31 17.33
N LEU A 122 -7.44 -11.96 16.21
CA LEU A 122 -6.56 -11.48 15.15
C LEU A 122 -7.40 -11.03 13.95
N ILE A 123 -7.17 -9.81 13.49
CA ILE A 123 -7.81 -9.25 12.29
C ILE A 123 -6.75 -9.09 11.21
N MET A 124 -6.88 -9.82 10.12
CA MET A 124 -5.95 -9.77 9.00
C MET A 124 -6.60 -9.10 7.78
N LEU A 125 -5.95 -8.06 7.25
CA LEU A 125 -6.39 -7.39 6.03
C LEU A 125 -5.47 -7.78 4.87
N MET A 126 -6.04 -8.45 3.89
CA MET A 126 -5.33 -8.99 2.73
C MET A 126 -5.84 -8.37 1.43
N GLY A 127 -5.01 -8.31 0.41
CA GLY A 127 -5.37 -7.78 -0.91
C GLY A 127 -4.17 -7.27 -1.69
N LYS A 128 -4.37 -6.88 -2.94
CA LYS A 128 -3.34 -6.30 -3.83
C LYS A 128 -2.78 -4.98 -3.29
N GLY A 129 -1.62 -4.55 -3.82
CA GLY A 129 -1.04 -3.24 -3.56
C GLY A 129 -2.01 -2.09 -3.89
N GLY A 130 -2.02 -1.03 -3.08
CA GLY A 130 -2.77 0.20 -3.35
C GLY A 130 -4.29 0.15 -3.10
N VAL A 131 -4.87 -0.97 -2.67
CA VAL A 131 -6.33 -1.09 -2.45
C VAL A 131 -6.82 -0.52 -1.11
N GLY A 132 -5.93 0.09 -0.32
CA GLY A 132 -6.30 0.73 0.95
C GLY A 132 -6.26 -0.16 2.18
N LYS A 133 -5.58 -1.33 2.14
CA LYS A 133 -5.46 -2.24 3.30
C LYS A 133 -5.00 -1.51 4.57
N THR A 134 -3.90 -0.78 4.48
CA THR A 134 -3.32 -0.04 5.61
C THR A 134 -4.30 0.99 6.18
N THR A 135 -5.01 1.71 5.32
CA THR A 135 -6.02 2.69 5.73
C THR A 135 -7.19 2.03 6.45
N MET A 136 -7.68 0.90 5.93
CA MET A 136 -8.76 0.14 6.55
C MET A 136 -8.33 -0.48 7.87
N ALA A 137 -7.11 -1.04 7.95
CA ALA A 137 -6.55 -1.57 9.20
C ALA A 137 -6.46 -0.50 10.27
N ALA A 138 -5.92 0.68 9.91
CA ALA A 138 -5.84 1.82 10.81
C ALA A 138 -7.22 2.30 11.29
N ALA A 139 -8.20 2.38 10.40
CA ALA A 139 -9.57 2.80 10.75
C ALA A 139 -10.24 1.81 11.73
N ILE A 140 -10.10 0.51 11.49
CA ILE A 140 -10.62 -0.54 12.39
C ILE A 140 -9.91 -0.47 13.75
N ALA A 141 -8.58 -0.35 13.75
CA ALA A 141 -7.78 -0.28 14.96
C ALA A 141 -8.14 0.94 15.84
N VAL A 142 -8.25 2.11 15.22
CA VAL A 142 -8.69 3.35 15.88
C VAL A 142 -10.07 3.16 16.49
N ARG A 143 -11.02 2.63 15.74
CA ARG A 143 -12.39 2.44 16.23
C ARG A 143 -12.47 1.46 17.40
N LEU A 144 -11.74 0.35 17.36
CA LEU A 144 -11.67 -0.60 18.48
C LEU A 144 -11.00 0.03 19.71
N ALA A 145 -9.93 0.79 19.53
CA ALA A 145 -9.28 1.51 20.62
C ALA A 145 -10.22 2.57 21.26
N ASP A 146 -10.99 3.29 20.45
CA ASP A 146 -12.03 4.23 20.93
C ASP A 146 -13.15 3.53 21.71
N MET A 147 -13.43 2.27 21.40
CA MET A 147 -14.38 1.44 22.15
C MET A 147 -13.80 0.88 23.46
N GLY A 148 -12.52 1.14 23.74
CA GLY A 148 -11.83 0.75 24.97
C GLY A 148 -11.03 -0.56 24.90
N PHE A 149 -10.92 -1.17 23.73
CA PHE A 149 -10.07 -2.36 23.54
C PHE A 149 -8.60 -2.00 23.47
N ASP A 150 -7.74 -2.85 24.01
CA ASP A 150 -6.30 -2.77 23.79
C ASP A 150 -5.96 -3.35 22.41
N VAL A 151 -5.46 -2.51 21.53
CA VAL A 151 -5.23 -2.86 20.13
C VAL A 151 -3.75 -2.76 19.78
N HIS A 152 -3.23 -3.78 19.12
CA HIS A 152 -1.91 -3.77 18.52
C HIS A 152 -2.04 -3.82 16.98
N LEU A 153 -1.71 -2.71 16.32
CA LEU A 153 -1.69 -2.59 14.87
C LEU A 153 -0.28 -2.84 14.34
N THR A 154 -0.13 -3.83 13.51
CA THR A 154 1.17 -4.15 12.89
C THR A 154 1.07 -4.29 11.38
N THR A 155 2.18 -4.16 10.68
CA THR A 155 2.30 -4.37 9.24
C THR A 155 3.63 -5.01 8.89
N SER A 156 3.60 -5.92 7.92
CA SER A 156 4.79 -6.48 7.26
C SER A 156 5.21 -5.70 6.01
N ASP A 157 4.40 -4.72 5.57
CA ASP A 157 4.69 -3.92 4.39
C ASP A 157 5.77 -2.86 4.70
N PRO A 158 6.96 -2.94 4.09
CA PRO A 158 8.03 -1.97 4.29
C PRO A 158 7.67 -0.55 3.84
N ALA A 159 6.76 -0.41 2.89
CA ALA A 159 6.28 0.87 2.37
C ALA A 159 5.11 1.47 3.19
N ALA A 160 4.58 0.75 4.18
CA ALA A 160 3.44 1.22 4.95
C ALA A 160 3.83 2.37 5.90
N HIS A 161 3.25 3.53 5.68
CA HIS A 161 3.41 4.72 6.53
C HIS A 161 2.30 4.80 7.60
N LEU A 162 2.25 3.82 8.52
CA LEU A 162 1.25 3.78 9.59
C LEU A 162 1.26 5.04 10.46
N SER A 163 2.44 5.55 10.80
CA SER A 163 2.59 6.78 11.58
C SER A 163 1.99 8.01 10.91
N THR A 164 2.12 8.11 9.58
CA THR A 164 1.53 9.21 8.79
C THR A 164 0.01 9.05 8.63
N THR A 165 -0.46 7.81 8.58
CA THR A 165 -1.90 7.51 8.45
C THR A 165 -2.64 7.82 9.74
N LEU A 166 -2.04 7.53 10.90
CA LEU A 166 -2.68 7.70 12.21
C LEU A 166 -2.60 9.13 12.72
N ASN A 167 -1.58 9.91 12.35
CA ASN A 167 -1.36 11.31 12.72
C ASN A 167 -1.86 11.67 14.14
N GLY A 168 -1.53 10.84 15.12
CA GLY A 168 -1.97 10.99 16.52
C GLY A 168 -1.64 9.75 17.35
N SER A 169 -1.89 9.83 18.66
CA SER A 169 -1.73 8.70 19.57
C SER A 169 -3.03 8.45 20.33
N LEU A 170 -3.42 7.20 20.40
CA LEU A 170 -4.49 6.72 21.26
C LEU A 170 -3.89 5.87 22.37
N LYS A 171 -4.41 6.04 23.61
CA LYS A 171 -3.84 5.39 24.80
C LYS A 171 -3.81 3.86 24.69
N ASN A 172 -4.82 3.29 24.04
CA ASN A 172 -5.01 1.83 23.93
C ASN A 172 -4.59 1.30 22.54
N LEU A 173 -3.86 2.08 21.74
CA LEU A 173 -3.40 1.68 20.41
C LEU A 173 -1.87 1.64 20.39
N GLN A 174 -1.31 0.44 20.29
CA GLN A 174 0.10 0.23 19.99
C GLN A 174 0.30 0.03 18.49
N VAL A 175 1.33 0.63 17.95
CA VAL A 175 1.68 0.50 16.52
C VAL A 175 3.10 -0.02 16.40
N SER A 176 3.26 -1.09 15.64
CA SER A 176 4.57 -1.66 15.34
C SER A 176 4.71 -1.97 13.84
N ARG A 177 5.91 -2.35 13.48
CA ARG A 177 6.24 -2.81 12.15
C ARG A 177 7.06 -4.08 12.27
N ILE A 178 6.68 -5.09 11.55
CA ILE A 178 7.48 -6.31 11.40
C ILE A 178 8.65 -5.95 10.48
N ASN A 179 9.87 -6.18 10.94
CA ASN A 179 11.06 -6.11 10.11
C ASN A 179 11.32 -7.51 9.52
N PRO A 180 11.12 -7.72 8.21
CA PRO A 180 11.26 -9.05 7.62
C PRO A 180 12.65 -9.65 7.83
N HIS A 181 13.70 -8.81 7.78
CA HIS A 181 15.08 -9.27 7.99
C HIS A 181 15.29 -9.81 9.41
N ASP A 182 14.85 -9.05 10.43
CA ASP A 182 15.06 -9.45 11.84
C ASP A 182 14.26 -10.72 12.17
N GLU A 183 13.03 -10.84 11.64
CA GLU A 183 12.23 -12.04 11.83
C GLU A 183 12.83 -13.26 11.10
N THR A 184 13.37 -13.04 9.90
CA THR A 184 14.06 -14.10 9.15
C THR A 184 15.28 -14.61 9.90
N GLU A 185 16.11 -13.73 10.48
CA GLU A 185 17.25 -14.13 11.28
C GLU A 185 16.84 -14.85 12.56
N ARG A 186 15.79 -14.38 13.23
CA ARG A 186 15.23 -15.04 14.42
C ARG A 186 14.70 -16.43 14.09
N TYR A 187 13.98 -16.57 12.99
CA TYR A 187 13.49 -17.85 12.50
C TYR A 187 14.62 -18.82 12.16
N ARG A 188 15.65 -18.36 11.43
CA ARG A 188 16.84 -19.16 11.11
C ARG A 188 17.52 -19.70 12.35
N GLN A 189 17.76 -18.83 13.33
CA GLN A 189 18.36 -19.25 14.60
C GLN A 189 17.49 -20.27 15.31
N HIS A 190 16.20 -20.05 15.41
CA HIS A 190 15.27 -20.99 16.03
C HIS A 190 15.27 -22.37 15.34
N VAL A 191 15.26 -22.41 14.02
CA VAL A 191 15.30 -23.66 13.26
C VAL A 191 16.63 -24.39 13.46
N LEU A 192 17.76 -23.69 13.45
CA LEU A 192 19.08 -24.28 13.69
C LEU A 192 19.20 -24.82 15.12
N GLU A 193 18.69 -24.11 16.11
CA GLU A 193 18.70 -24.55 17.52
C GLU A 193 17.79 -25.75 17.81
N THR A 194 16.68 -25.85 17.07
CA THR A 194 15.68 -26.92 17.29
C THR A 194 15.90 -28.11 16.36
N LYS A 195 15.87 -27.88 15.05
CA LYS A 195 15.98 -28.94 14.03
C LYS A 195 17.42 -29.26 13.64
N GLY A 196 18.34 -28.32 13.82
CA GLY A 196 19.77 -28.51 13.56
C GLY A 196 20.51 -29.23 14.70
N ARG A 197 19.90 -29.40 15.89
CA ARG A 197 20.58 -29.89 17.08
C ARG A 197 21.15 -31.30 16.88
N ASP A 198 20.38 -32.18 16.23
CA ASP A 198 20.71 -33.58 16.05
C ASP A 198 21.37 -33.89 14.70
N LEU A 199 21.68 -32.84 13.89
CA LEU A 199 22.34 -33.00 12.61
C LEU A 199 23.87 -32.96 12.75
N ASP A 200 24.55 -33.72 11.90
CA ASP A 200 25.99 -33.61 11.72
C ASP A 200 26.36 -32.32 10.97
N GLU A 201 27.65 -31.99 10.83
CA GLU A 201 28.12 -30.76 10.20
C GLU A 201 27.68 -30.65 8.73
N ALA A 202 27.52 -31.74 7.99
CA ALA A 202 27.04 -31.74 6.63
C ALA A 202 25.53 -31.41 6.57
N GLY A 203 24.74 -32.00 7.47
CA GLY A 203 23.31 -31.74 7.61
C GLY A 203 23.04 -30.30 8.05
N LYS A 204 23.84 -29.74 8.96
CA LYS A 204 23.70 -28.32 9.35
C LYS A 204 23.94 -27.37 8.20
N ARG A 205 24.99 -27.61 7.41
CA ARG A 205 25.27 -26.78 6.21
C ARG A 205 24.14 -26.82 5.19
N LEU A 206 23.56 -27.98 4.96
CA LEU A 206 22.43 -28.14 4.05
C LEU A 206 21.20 -27.37 4.57
N LEU A 207 20.91 -27.48 5.89
CA LEU A 207 19.84 -26.75 6.53
C LEU A 207 20.03 -25.22 6.45
N GLU A 208 21.27 -24.72 6.67
CA GLU A 208 21.60 -23.31 6.51
C GLU A 208 21.42 -22.82 5.07
N GLU A 209 21.71 -23.66 4.08
CA GLU A 209 21.52 -23.33 2.67
C GLU A 209 20.03 -23.24 2.32
N ASP A 210 19.22 -24.19 2.77
CA ASP A 210 17.76 -24.17 2.62
C ASP A 210 17.13 -22.92 3.26
N LEU A 211 17.61 -22.50 4.42
CA LEU A 211 17.15 -21.32 5.12
C LEU A 211 17.53 -19.99 4.45
N ARG A 212 18.38 -20.01 3.42
CA ARG A 212 18.67 -18.83 2.57
C ARG A 212 17.63 -18.61 1.48
N SER A 213 16.69 -19.53 1.32
CA SER A 213 15.61 -19.39 0.33
C SER A 213 14.75 -18.16 0.59
N PRO A 214 14.30 -17.43 -0.46
CA PRO A 214 13.33 -16.35 -0.32
C PRO A 214 12.04 -16.75 0.41
N CYS A 215 11.61 -18.01 0.30
CA CYS A 215 10.45 -18.54 1.01
C CYS A 215 10.61 -18.51 2.54
N THR A 216 11.84 -18.52 3.03
CA THR A 216 12.12 -18.43 4.48
C THR A 216 11.68 -17.08 5.05
N GLU A 217 11.84 -15.99 4.31
CA GLU A 217 11.39 -14.67 4.71
C GLU A 217 9.86 -14.61 4.83
N GLU A 218 9.15 -15.18 3.86
CA GLU A 218 7.68 -15.24 3.90
C GLU A 218 7.18 -16.04 5.13
N ILE A 219 7.79 -17.19 5.40
CA ILE A 219 7.43 -18.01 6.57
C ILE A 219 7.71 -17.27 7.88
N ALA A 220 8.88 -16.64 7.99
CA ALA A 220 9.33 -15.96 9.20
C ALA A 220 8.43 -14.79 9.60
N VAL A 221 7.89 -14.07 8.61
CA VAL A 221 6.99 -12.91 8.85
C VAL A 221 5.62 -13.35 9.37
N PHE A 222 5.21 -14.61 9.14
CA PHE A 222 3.90 -15.14 9.55
C PHE A 222 3.96 -16.08 10.77
N GLN A 223 5.09 -16.23 11.43
CA GLN A 223 5.24 -16.93 12.71
C GLN A 223 5.14 -16.01 13.92
#